data_bad294b0b73c873cd6c8fda8d1622b4d
#
_entry.id   bad294b0b73c873cd6c8fda8d1622b4d
#
_cell.length_a   1.000
_cell.length_b   1.000
_cell.length_c   1.000
_cell.angle_alpha   90.00
_cell.angle_beta   90.00
_cell.angle_gamma   90.00
#
_symmetry.space_group_name_H-M   'P 1'
#
loop_
_entity.id
_entity.type
_entity.pdbx_description
1 polymer ?
#
loop_
_entity_poly.entity_id
_entity_poly.type
_entity_poly.pdbx_seq_one_letter_code
_entity_poly.pdbx_strand_id
1 'polypeptide(L)'
;HREAQVSEGAVFPVLRSLLERVSDRDRILVYLNPEDAEQTAERKDVFGDLLRGVKHLEFIPDANVEKGSCIVETNLGIYDARWQTQLEQIHREIEHLFLEGRKNDDENG
;
A
#
# COMPACT_ATOMS: atom_id res chain seq x y z
N HIS A 1 -13.42 -21.91 -11.29
CA HIS A 1 -12.65 -21.06 -10.41
C HIS A 1 -13.47 -19.88 -9.95
N ARG A 2 -13.45 -19.67 -8.71
CA ARG A 2 -14.16 -18.53 -8.19
C ARG A 2 -13.19 -17.52 -7.67
N GLU A 3 -13.23 -16.41 -8.26
CA GLU A 3 -12.34 -15.36 -7.85
C GLU A 3 -12.90 -14.62 -6.67
N ALA A 4 -12.01 -14.24 -5.80
CA ALA A 4 -12.39 -13.38 -4.71
C ALA A 4 -12.91 -12.09 -5.30
N GLN A 5 -14.07 -11.69 -4.88
CA GLN A 5 -14.61 -10.43 -5.32
C GLN A 5 -14.06 -9.33 -4.45
N VAL A 6 -13.50 -8.34 -5.10
CA VAL A 6 -12.97 -7.19 -4.39
C VAL A 6 -14.10 -6.20 -4.19
N SER A 7 -14.36 -5.86 -2.94
CA SER A 7 -15.41 -4.91 -2.62
C SER A 7 -15.09 -3.54 -3.19
N GLU A 8 -16.14 -2.83 -3.57
CA GLU A 8 -15.99 -1.45 -3.97
C GLU A 8 -15.38 -0.66 -2.83
N GLY A 9 -14.37 0.11 -3.13
CA GLY A 9 -13.70 0.89 -2.12
C GLY A 9 -12.63 0.14 -1.33
N ALA A 10 -12.35 -1.12 -1.71
CA ALA A 10 -11.33 -1.91 -1.01
C ALA A 10 -9.95 -1.27 -1.10
N VAL A 11 -9.70 -0.47 -2.14
CA VAL A 11 -8.42 0.20 -2.30
C VAL A 11 -8.23 1.33 -1.29
N PHE A 12 -9.31 1.88 -0.74
CA PHE A 12 -9.22 3.05 0.12
C PHE A 12 -8.34 2.82 1.36
N PRO A 13 -8.56 1.78 2.16
CA PRO A 13 -7.69 1.57 3.32
C PRO A 13 -6.25 1.26 2.92
N VAL A 14 -6.06 0.61 1.78
CA VAL A 14 -4.72 0.30 1.29
C VAL A 14 -4.00 1.58 0.91
N LEU A 15 -4.66 2.43 0.13
CA LEU A 15 -4.09 3.71 -0.27
C LEU A 15 -3.81 4.58 0.95
N ARG A 16 -4.74 4.61 1.90
CA ARG A 16 -4.56 5.38 3.11
C ARG A 16 -3.30 4.93 3.86
N SER A 17 -3.11 3.63 3.97
CA SER A 17 -1.95 3.08 4.64
C SER A 17 -0.65 3.53 3.97
N LEU A 18 -0.62 3.54 2.64
CA LEU A 18 0.57 3.98 1.93
C LEU A 18 0.79 5.48 2.08
N LEU A 19 -0.27 6.27 1.98
CA LEU A 19 -0.15 7.72 2.10
C LEU A 19 0.35 8.13 3.48
N GLU A 20 0.01 7.37 4.50
CA GLU A 20 0.49 7.66 5.86
C GLU A 20 2.00 7.52 5.98
N ARG A 21 2.61 6.77 5.09
CA ARG A 21 4.05 6.57 5.11
C ARG A 21 4.81 7.58 4.28
N VAL A 22 4.10 8.29 3.41
CA VAL A 22 4.73 9.22 2.48
C VAL A 22 5.10 10.51 3.20
N SER A 23 6.37 10.89 3.13
CA SER A 23 6.83 12.14 3.73
C SER A 23 6.96 13.25 2.71
N ASP A 24 7.16 12.90 1.43
CA ASP A 24 7.28 13.90 0.37
C ASP A 24 5.90 14.44 0.03
N ARG A 25 5.70 15.73 0.19
CA ARG A 25 4.42 16.38 -0.07
C ARG A 25 4.42 17.21 -1.33
N ASP A 26 5.50 17.19 -2.09
CA ASP A 26 5.57 17.97 -3.31
C ASP A 26 4.78 17.32 -4.44
N ARG A 27 4.98 16.03 -4.62
CA ARG A 27 4.39 15.35 -5.77
C ARG A 27 4.08 13.90 -5.40
N ILE A 28 2.81 13.52 -5.56
CA ILE A 28 2.36 12.16 -5.30
C ILE A 28 1.60 11.67 -6.51
N LEU A 29 2.05 10.57 -7.09
CA LEU A 29 1.36 9.89 -8.18
C LEU A 29 0.85 8.57 -7.64
N VAL A 30 -0.42 8.29 -7.88
CA VAL A 30 -1.06 7.07 -7.40
C VAL A 30 -1.53 6.27 -8.61
N TYR A 31 -0.98 5.07 -8.77
CA TYR A 31 -1.36 4.17 -9.85
C TYR A 31 -2.32 3.13 -9.30
N LEU A 32 -3.47 2.99 -9.92
CA LEU A 32 -4.46 2.02 -9.48
C LEU A 32 -5.28 1.54 -10.65
N ASN A 33 -6.02 0.46 -10.40
CA ASN A 33 -6.92 -0.06 -11.41
C ASN A 33 -7.86 1.04 -11.90
N PRO A 34 -8.20 1.06 -13.20
CA PRO A 34 -9.05 2.13 -13.73
C PRO A 34 -10.36 2.34 -12.98
N GLU A 35 -11.00 1.26 -12.53
CA GLU A 35 -12.23 1.41 -11.77
C GLU A 35 -11.97 2.06 -10.41
N ASP A 36 -10.89 1.66 -9.77
CA ASP A 36 -10.52 2.26 -8.49
C ASP A 36 -10.10 3.70 -8.66
N ALA A 37 -9.43 4.01 -9.76
CA ALA A 37 -9.00 5.38 -10.03
C ALA A 37 -10.19 6.30 -10.14
N GLU A 38 -11.24 5.85 -10.82
CA GLU A 38 -12.44 6.65 -10.98
C GLU A 38 -13.11 6.91 -9.64
N GLN A 39 -13.27 5.86 -8.85
CA GLN A 39 -13.90 5.99 -7.53
C GLN A 39 -13.09 6.87 -6.60
N THR A 40 -11.77 6.69 -6.62
CA THR A 40 -10.91 7.46 -5.73
C THR A 40 -10.89 8.93 -6.09
N ALA A 41 -10.90 9.24 -7.39
CA ALA A 41 -10.92 10.63 -7.81
C ALA A 41 -12.21 11.33 -7.37
N GLU A 42 -13.31 10.59 -7.30
CA GLU A 42 -14.58 11.14 -6.85
C GLU A 42 -14.67 11.26 -5.33
N ARG A 43 -13.82 10.57 -4.60
CA ARG A 43 -13.88 10.50 -3.15
C ARG A 43 -12.60 10.98 -2.49
N LYS A 44 -12.02 12.04 -3.02
CA LYS A 44 -10.79 12.60 -2.44
C LYS A 44 -10.99 13.05 -0.99
N ASP A 45 -12.22 13.35 -0.63
CA ASP A 45 -12.53 13.76 0.73
C ASP A 45 -12.17 12.68 1.75
N VAL A 46 -12.15 11.42 1.34
CA VAL A 46 -11.81 10.32 2.24
C VAL A 46 -10.37 10.44 2.74
N PHE A 47 -9.52 11.10 1.96
CA PHE A 47 -8.10 11.23 2.29
C PHE A 47 -7.71 12.65 2.66
N GLY A 48 -8.69 13.51 2.98
CA GLY A 48 -8.44 14.92 3.15
C GLY A 48 -7.27 15.25 4.07
N ASP A 49 -7.20 14.60 5.22
CA ASP A 49 -6.12 14.86 6.17
C ASP A 49 -4.77 14.43 5.64
N LEU A 50 -4.73 13.31 4.92
CA LEU A 50 -3.49 12.76 4.41
C LEU A 50 -2.96 13.53 3.20
N LEU A 51 -3.83 14.26 2.53
CA LEU A 51 -3.45 15.04 1.35
C LEU A 51 -3.12 16.49 1.68
N ARG A 52 -3.18 16.85 2.95
CA ARG A 52 -2.89 18.22 3.35
C ARG A 52 -1.45 18.57 3.01
N GLY A 53 -1.28 19.69 2.34
CA GLY A 53 0.05 20.15 1.96
C GLY A 53 0.63 19.51 0.73
N VAL A 54 -0.09 18.58 0.11
CA VAL A 54 0.37 17.98 -1.15
C VAL A 54 0.18 18.99 -2.26
N LYS A 55 1.26 19.29 -2.97
CA LYS A 55 1.22 20.30 -4.02
C LYS A 55 0.74 19.74 -5.34
N HIS A 56 1.06 18.50 -5.63
CA HIS A 56 0.65 17.86 -6.88
C HIS A 56 0.24 16.44 -6.60
N LEU A 57 -0.99 16.12 -6.94
CA LEU A 57 -1.55 14.77 -6.74
C LEU A 57 -2.20 14.33 -8.03
N GLU A 58 -1.88 13.12 -8.47
CA GLU A 58 -2.46 12.60 -9.68
C GLU A 58 -2.84 11.14 -9.47
N PHE A 59 -4.04 10.76 -9.87
CA PHE A 59 -4.47 9.36 -9.88
C PHE A 59 -4.38 8.86 -11.29
N ILE A 60 -3.54 7.85 -11.52
CA ILE A 60 -3.23 7.37 -12.85
C ILE A 60 -3.81 5.97 -13.03
N PRO A 61 -4.80 5.81 -13.91
CA PRO A 61 -5.36 4.48 -14.16
C PRO A 61 -4.32 3.56 -14.78
N ASP A 62 -4.26 2.34 -14.29
CA ASP A 62 -3.30 1.36 -14.78
C ASP A 62 -3.96 -0.01 -14.72
N ALA A 63 -4.26 -0.58 -15.88
CA ALA A 63 -4.95 -1.85 -15.97
C ALA A 63 -4.12 -3.00 -15.41
N ASN A 64 -2.80 -2.81 -15.28
CA ASN A 64 -1.94 -3.84 -14.71
C ASN A 64 -1.96 -3.86 -13.19
N VAL A 65 -2.57 -2.86 -12.58
CA VAL A 65 -2.73 -2.84 -11.13
C VAL A 65 -4.08 -3.47 -10.80
N GLU A 66 -4.07 -4.46 -9.93
CA GLU A 66 -5.30 -5.15 -9.56
C GLU A 66 -6.19 -4.26 -8.71
N LYS A 67 -7.49 -4.50 -8.81
CA LYS A 67 -8.43 -3.82 -7.94
C LYS A 67 -8.09 -4.07 -6.50
N GLY A 68 -8.21 -3.05 -5.69
CA GLY A 68 -7.90 -3.15 -4.28
C GLY A 68 -6.43 -2.94 -3.95
N SER A 69 -5.59 -2.78 -4.97
CA SER A 69 -4.18 -2.52 -4.79
C SER A 69 -3.82 -1.17 -5.39
N CYS A 70 -2.65 -0.67 -5.04
CA CYS A 70 -2.19 0.60 -5.61
C CYS A 70 -0.68 0.73 -5.44
N ILE A 71 -0.12 1.65 -6.20
CA ILE A 71 1.29 1.98 -6.15
C ILE A 71 1.37 3.50 -5.99
N VAL A 72 2.13 3.95 -5.01
CA VAL A 72 2.30 5.39 -4.77
C VAL A 72 3.74 5.75 -5.09
N GLU A 73 3.91 6.71 -5.98
CA GLU A 73 5.22 7.18 -6.39
C GLU A 73 5.42 8.60 -5.93
N THR A 74 6.57 8.86 -5.33
CA THR A 74 6.95 10.22 -4.93
C THR A 74 8.35 10.48 -5.44
N ASN A 75 8.82 11.70 -5.23
CA ASN A 75 10.20 12.03 -5.61
C ASN A 75 11.23 11.25 -4.79
N LEU A 76 10.82 10.71 -3.64
CA LEU A 76 11.72 9.99 -2.76
C LEU A 76 11.66 8.48 -2.92
N GLY A 77 10.67 7.97 -3.63
CA GLY A 77 10.60 6.53 -3.83
C GLY A 77 9.20 6.05 -4.20
N ILE A 78 9.09 4.74 -4.30
CA ILE A 78 7.86 4.08 -4.71
C ILE A 78 7.38 3.18 -3.58
N TYR A 79 6.10 3.29 -3.27
CA TYR A 79 5.44 2.45 -2.27
C TYR A 79 4.43 1.57 -3.00
N ASP A 80 4.70 0.28 -3.05
CA ASP A 80 3.86 -0.68 -3.78
C ASP A 80 3.13 -1.55 -2.76
N ALA A 81 1.80 -1.46 -2.76
CA ALA A 81 1.01 -2.21 -1.80
C ALA A 81 1.23 -3.71 -1.89
N ARG A 82 1.43 -4.22 -3.11
CA ARG A 82 1.66 -5.65 -3.30
C ARG A 82 2.98 -6.07 -2.66
N TRP A 83 4.00 -5.27 -2.87
CA TRP A 83 5.31 -5.52 -2.28
C TRP A 83 5.25 -5.43 -0.77
N GLN A 84 4.53 -4.44 -0.27
CA GLN A 84 4.40 -4.26 1.16
C GLN A 84 3.78 -5.49 1.82
N THR A 85 2.71 -6.02 1.22
CA THR A 85 2.06 -7.21 1.75
C THR A 85 3.04 -8.39 1.76
N GLN A 86 3.77 -8.56 0.67
CA GLN A 86 4.74 -9.64 0.57
C GLN A 86 5.86 -9.46 1.58
N LEU A 87 6.33 -8.24 1.74
CA LEU A 87 7.41 -7.96 2.69
C LEU A 87 6.95 -8.19 4.12
N GLU A 88 5.71 -7.85 4.42
CA GLU A 88 5.18 -8.10 5.75
C GLU A 88 5.11 -9.58 6.06
N GLN A 89 4.73 -10.38 5.08
CA GLN A 89 4.70 -11.82 5.25
C GLN A 89 6.10 -12.38 5.46
N ILE A 90 7.04 -11.93 4.66
CA ILE A 90 8.42 -12.37 4.79
C ILE A 90 8.98 -11.97 6.15
N HIS A 91 8.68 -10.76 6.57
CA HIS A 91 9.17 -10.26 7.84
C HIS A 91 8.66 -11.11 9.00
N ARG A 92 7.39 -11.47 8.96
CA ARG A 92 6.82 -12.31 10.02
C ARG A 92 7.45 -13.69 10.03
N GLU A 93 7.71 -14.26 8.85
CA GLU A 93 8.34 -15.56 8.77
C GLU A 93 9.76 -15.51 9.31
N ILE A 94 10.49 -14.46 8.99
CA ILE A 94 11.86 -14.29 9.46
C ILE A 94 11.88 -14.10 10.97
N GLU A 95 10.96 -13.31 11.49
CA GLU A 95 10.85 -13.11 12.93
C GLU A 95 10.59 -14.42 13.64
N HIS A 96 9.70 -15.23 13.10
CA HIS A 96 9.37 -16.50 13.69
C HIS A 96 10.60 -17.41 13.75
N LEU A 97 11.32 -17.48 12.64
CA LEU A 97 12.54 -18.30 12.58
C LEU A 97 13.60 -17.78 13.54
N PHE A 98 13.75 -16.48 13.60
CA PHE A 98 14.73 -15.87 14.47
C PHE A 98 14.43 -16.15 15.93
N LEU A 99 13.18 -16.03 16.34
CA LEU A 99 12.79 -16.29 17.69
C LEU A 99 12.98 -17.75 18.06
N GLU A 100 12.70 -18.65 17.15
CA GLU A 100 12.94 -20.07 17.39
C GLU A 100 14.41 -20.35 17.55
N GLY A 101 15.24 -19.72 16.70
CA GLY A 101 16.67 -19.87 16.80
C GLY A 101 17.20 -19.39 18.13
N ARG A 102 16.74 -18.25 18.59
CA ARG A 102 17.16 -17.71 19.87
C ARG A 102 16.74 -18.61 21.02
N LYS A 103 15.55 -19.17 20.91
CA LYS A 103 15.07 -20.08 21.95
C LYS A 103 15.96 -21.31 22.02
N ASN A 104 16.34 -21.85 20.88
CA ASN A 104 17.23 -22.99 20.83
C ASN A 104 18.60 -22.65 21.41
N ASP A 105 19.10 -21.48 21.09
CA ASP A 105 20.37 -21.02 21.63
C ASP A 105 20.31 -20.91 23.14
N ASP A 106 19.22 -20.36 23.65
CA ASP A 106 19.04 -20.24 25.10
C ASP A 106 19.01 -21.61 25.76
N GLU A 107 18.34 -22.56 25.11
CA GLU A 107 18.26 -23.90 25.65
C GLU A 107 19.62 -24.59 25.67
N ASN A 108 20.45 -24.32 24.69
CA ASN A 108 21.75 -24.94 24.56
C ASN A 108 22.84 -24.21 25.31
N GLY A 109 22.56 -22.99 25.63
CA GLY A 109 23.56 -22.17 26.21
C GLY A 109 23.34 -21.82 27.64
#